data_64a785ebf7c227f3ed8063eba0358230
#
_entry.id   64a785ebf7c227f3ed8063eba0358230
#
_cell.length_a   1.000
_cell.length_b   1.000
_cell.length_c   1.000
_cell.angle_alpha   90.00
_cell.angle_beta   90.00
_cell.angle_gamma   90.00
#
_symmetry.space_group_name_H-M   'P 1'
#
loop_
_entity.id
_entity.type
_entity.pdbx_description
1 polymer ?
#
loop_
_entity_poly.entity_id
_entity_poly.type
_entity_poly.pdbx_seq_one_letter_code
_entity_poly.pdbx_strand_id
1 'polypeptide(L)'
;MYVTARRDARQLNLTLSGEWRAQRFADIEAELAGIEFEGLQRLEIAAGNSQLDLTGAWVLHDLVARAQAAGLSVQFQGPEPPALALVQRCKTGEFTAHHETIPWLDPERAVEGLGRRVVRGARDIAGAVGFLGNISTAFARSLPRLRLRPISVARHVYDTGVTAIPIVALIACLISVILAYMGAQQLRKFGADIYVVDLVTVGVLRELGVLLTAIIVAGRSGSAFAAELGAMQLNEEIDALSSIGVDPVEVLVLPRLLGLVISLPLLTLVADIIGLAGGGLLCHVLLDMPMAQFLHRAQGAIASTTFWVGVVKAPVFAALIAISGCYCGMCVRGSSRELGRLTTLAVVESIFFVILVDALFAVLFMELDI
;
A
#
# COMPACT_ATOMS: atom_id res chain seq x y z
N MET A 1 20.01 7.98 47.61
CA MET A 1 19.24 7.48 48.74
C MET A 1 17.78 7.73 48.43
N TYR A 2 17.09 6.68 48.05
CA TYR A 2 15.69 6.72 47.58
C TYR A 2 14.71 6.30 48.71
N VAL A 3 15.22 5.60 49.70
CA VAL A 3 14.45 5.11 50.84
C VAL A 3 15.15 5.42 52.16
N THR A 4 14.42 6.02 53.08
CA THR A 4 14.88 6.20 54.45
C THR A 4 14.03 5.33 55.34
N ALA A 5 14.64 4.32 55.97
CA ALA A 5 13.98 3.40 56.89
C ALA A 5 14.25 3.78 58.36
N ARG A 6 13.20 3.99 59.13
CA ARG A 6 13.28 4.23 60.57
C ARG A 6 12.50 3.15 61.31
N ARG A 7 13.21 2.36 62.13
CA ARG A 7 12.63 1.28 62.90
C ARG A 7 12.27 1.76 64.33
N ASP A 8 11.02 1.57 64.67
CA ASP A 8 10.50 1.92 66.01
C ASP A 8 9.84 0.68 66.61
N ALA A 9 10.45 0.08 67.68
CA ALA A 9 9.97 -1.13 68.39
C ALA A 9 9.41 -2.23 67.43
N ARG A 10 8.14 -2.18 67.07
CA ARG A 10 7.44 -3.15 66.16
C ARG A 10 6.92 -2.53 64.87
N GLN A 11 7.30 -1.29 64.60
CA GLN A 11 6.86 -0.55 63.45
C GLN A 11 8.05 -0.10 62.58
N LEU A 12 7.91 -0.18 61.27
CA LEU A 12 8.88 0.32 60.30
C LEU A 12 8.25 1.47 59.51
N ASN A 13 8.88 2.63 59.61
CA ASN A 13 8.49 3.82 58.83
C ASN A 13 9.43 3.98 57.64
N LEU A 14 8.88 3.87 56.41
CA LEU A 14 9.60 4.08 55.17
C LEU A 14 9.20 5.41 54.57
N THR A 15 10.16 6.29 54.39
CA THR A 15 9.97 7.55 53.67
C THR A 15 10.60 7.41 52.28
N LEU A 16 9.77 7.52 51.22
CA LEU A 16 10.21 7.48 49.85
C LEU A 16 10.60 8.89 49.40
N SER A 17 11.74 9.00 48.70
CA SER A 17 12.24 10.29 48.21
C SER A 17 12.82 10.17 46.81
N GLY A 18 12.80 11.28 46.05
CA GLY A 18 13.40 11.36 44.73
C GLY A 18 12.55 10.78 43.60
N GLU A 19 13.19 10.57 42.44
CA GLU A 19 12.55 10.09 41.24
C GLU A 19 12.69 8.56 41.11
N TRP A 20 11.58 7.85 41.18
CA TRP A 20 11.47 6.40 41.04
C TRP A 20 11.13 6.04 39.58
N ARG A 21 12.17 6.06 38.74
CA ARG A 21 12.05 5.83 37.28
C ARG A 21 12.82 4.58 36.86
N ALA A 22 12.45 4.03 35.71
CA ALA A 22 13.09 2.84 35.11
C ALA A 22 14.63 2.92 35.06
N GLN A 23 15.18 4.12 34.84
CA GLN A 23 16.64 4.35 34.79
C GLN A 23 17.36 4.14 36.13
N ARG A 24 16.63 4.17 37.24
CA ARG A 24 17.15 4.01 38.62
C ARG A 24 16.69 2.71 39.26
N PHE A 25 16.14 1.81 38.47
CA PHE A 25 15.56 0.54 38.96
C PHE A 25 16.55 -0.26 39.84
N ALA A 26 17.78 -0.48 39.35
CA ALA A 26 18.80 -1.27 40.03
C ALA A 26 19.22 -0.65 41.36
N ASP A 27 19.33 0.69 41.44
CA ASP A 27 19.70 1.39 42.67
C ASP A 27 18.58 1.29 43.72
N ILE A 28 17.33 1.45 43.29
CA ILE A 28 16.15 1.36 44.19
C ILE A 28 15.94 -0.05 44.67
N GLU A 29 16.06 -1.05 43.81
CA GLU A 29 15.93 -2.46 44.17
C GLU A 29 17.01 -2.88 45.17
N ALA A 30 18.26 -2.43 45.00
CA ALA A 30 19.34 -2.71 45.95
C ALA A 30 19.09 -2.09 47.36
N GLU A 31 18.55 -0.85 47.41
CA GLU A 31 18.18 -0.23 48.69
C GLU A 31 17.03 -0.96 49.40
N LEU A 32 16.06 -1.49 48.62
CA LEU A 32 14.90 -2.21 49.14
C LEU A 32 15.18 -3.67 49.54
N ALA A 33 16.18 -4.29 48.88
CA ALA A 33 16.58 -5.67 49.17
C ALA A 33 17.16 -5.82 50.58
N GLY A 34 17.76 -4.73 51.14
CA GLY A 34 18.32 -4.71 52.50
C GLY A 34 17.29 -4.55 53.62
N ILE A 35 15.98 -4.46 53.30
CA ILE A 35 14.95 -4.28 54.34
C ILE A 35 14.46 -5.64 54.87
N GLU A 36 14.81 -5.92 56.16
CA GLU A 36 14.35 -7.12 56.87
C GLU A 36 13.04 -6.85 57.63
N PHE A 37 12.08 -7.76 57.52
CA PHE A 37 10.74 -7.65 58.11
C PHE A 37 10.59 -8.42 59.42
N GLU A 38 11.64 -9.11 59.90
CA GLU A 38 11.56 -9.95 61.10
C GLU A 38 11.23 -9.15 62.36
N GLY A 39 10.25 -9.62 63.11
CA GLY A 39 9.81 -9.02 64.38
C GLY A 39 8.96 -7.77 64.28
N LEU A 40 8.57 -7.35 63.07
CA LEU A 40 7.73 -6.19 62.81
C LEU A 40 6.25 -6.59 62.71
N GLN A 41 5.34 -5.68 63.04
CA GLN A 41 3.88 -5.87 62.93
C GLN A 41 3.22 -4.87 61.99
N ARG A 42 3.87 -3.70 61.79
CA ARG A 42 3.30 -2.63 60.98
C ARG A 42 4.37 -2.00 60.08
N LEU A 43 3.99 -1.73 58.86
CA LEU A 43 4.78 -0.95 57.87
C LEU A 43 4.02 0.31 57.48
N GLU A 44 4.59 1.47 57.77
CA GLU A 44 4.06 2.75 57.30
C GLU A 44 4.93 3.30 56.20
N ILE A 45 4.28 3.71 55.08
CA ILE A 45 4.95 4.21 53.88
C ILE A 45 4.53 5.66 53.60
N ALA A 46 5.47 6.58 53.68
CA ALA A 46 5.28 7.97 53.30
C ALA A 46 5.82 8.19 51.87
N ALA A 47 4.92 8.32 50.90
CA ALA A 47 5.27 8.48 49.45
C ALA A 47 5.18 9.93 48.95
N GLY A 48 4.83 10.91 49.81
CA GLY A 48 4.52 12.29 49.38
C GLY A 48 5.66 13.06 48.73
N ASN A 49 6.91 12.65 48.91
CA ASN A 49 8.10 13.33 48.34
C ASN A 49 8.75 12.55 47.18
N SER A 50 8.05 11.56 46.59
CA SER A 50 8.56 10.73 45.51
C SER A 50 7.74 10.89 44.24
N GLN A 51 8.41 10.94 43.10
CA GLN A 51 7.78 10.84 41.78
C GLN A 51 7.91 9.41 41.29
N LEU A 52 6.79 8.68 41.25
CA LEU A 52 6.75 7.28 40.81
C LEU A 52 6.26 7.22 39.33
N ASP A 53 7.05 6.57 38.47
CA ASP A 53 6.55 6.06 37.20
C ASP A 53 5.98 4.63 37.39
N LEU A 54 5.54 3.99 36.27
CA LEU A 54 5.00 2.62 36.35
C LEU A 54 6.02 1.60 36.87
N THR A 55 7.31 1.79 36.56
CA THR A 55 8.39 0.89 37.04
C THR A 55 8.62 1.07 38.52
N GLY A 56 8.70 2.32 38.99
CA GLY A 56 8.79 2.61 40.44
C GLY A 56 7.58 2.12 41.22
N ALA A 57 6.38 2.24 40.65
CA ALA A 57 5.15 1.72 41.23
C ALA A 57 5.14 0.18 41.32
N TRP A 58 5.72 -0.50 40.31
CA TRP A 58 5.88 -1.96 40.33
C TRP A 58 6.79 -2.42 41.46
N VAL A 59 7.95 -1.78 41.66
CA VAL A 59 8.89 -2.08 42.74
C VAL A 59 8.25 -1.84 44.11
N LEU A 60 7.50 -0.74 44.25
CA LEU A 60 6.77 -0.44 45.47
C LEU A 60 5.68 -1.47 45.75
N HIS A 61 4.97 -1.92 44.73
CA HIS A 61 3.97 -3.00 44.82
C HIS A 61 4.62 -4.30 45.30
N ASP A 62 5.79 -4.67 44.77
CA ASP A 62 6.50 -5.87 45.17
C ASP A 62 6.96 -5.80 46.65
N LEU A 63 7.43 -4.64 47.10
CA LEU A 63 7.73 -4.41 48.52
C LEU A 63 6.51 -4.57 49.40
N VAL A 64 5.36 -3.98 49.02
CA VAL A 64 4.09 -4.12 49.77
C VAL A 64 3.65 -5.58 49.81
N ALA A 65 3.74 -6.29 48.68
CA ALA A 65 3.38 -7.72 48.61
C ALA A 65 4.28 -8.59 49.53
N ARG A 66 5.61 -8.32 49.56
CA ARG A 66 6.55 -9.01 50.44
C ARG A 66 6.27 -8.72 51.91
N ALA A 67 5.95 -7.47 52.26
CA ALA A 67 5.60 -7.11 53.63
C ALA A 67 4.28 -7.78 54.10
N GLN A 68 3.28 -7.83 53.22
CA GLN A 68 2.01 -8.52 53.50
C GLN A 68 2.19 -10.04 53.62
N ALA A 69 3.04 -10.65 52.79
CA ALA A 69 3.39 -12.07 52.89
C ALA A 69 4.13 -12.41 54.22
N ALA A 70 4.89 -11.44 54.74
CA ALA A 70 5.52 -11.55 56.09
C ALA A 70 4.54 -11.26 57.25
N GLY A 71 3.25 -11.02 56.97
CA GLY A 71 2.21 -10.80 57.99
C GLY A 71 2.14 -9.37 58.54
N LEU A 72 2.78 -8.38 57.91
CA LEU A 72 2.72 -6.98 58.32
C LEU A 72 1.45 -6.30 57.81
N SER A 73 0.87 -5.42 58.64
CA SER A 73 -0.16 -4.48 58.20
C SER A 73 0.52 -3.28 57.52
N VAL A 74 0.23 -3.04 56.22
CA VAL A 74 0.80 -1.91 55.46
C VAL A 74 -0.19 -0.74 55.44
N GLN A 75 0.29 0.46 55.80
CA GLN A 75 -0.49 1.70 55.76
C GLN A 75 0.29 2.81 55.09
N PHE A 76 -0.39 3.61 54.25
CA PHE A 76 0.21 4.79 53.63
C PHE A 76 -0.05 6.03 54.46
N GLN A 77 1.01 6.83 54.70
CA GLN A 77 0.87 8.16 55.27
C GLN A 77 0.54 9.15 54.11
N GLY A 78 -0.73 9.45 53.92
CA GLY A 78 -1.24 10.31 52.86
C GLY A 78 -1.94 9.54 51.72
N PRO A 79 -2.26 10.23 50.61
CA PRO A 79 -2.92 9.59 49.47
C PRO A 79 -2.01 8.56 48.81
N GLU A 80 -2.59 7.39 48.50
CA GLU A 80 -1.87 6.34 47.78
C GLU A 80 -1.44 6.83 46.39
N PRO A 81 -0.20 6.58 45.92
CA PRO A 81 0.27 7.03 44.65
C PRO A 81 -0.61 6.48 43.50
N PRO A 82 -1.09 7.33 42.53
CA PRO A 82 -2.00 6.88 41.48
C PRO A 82 -1.38 5.82 40.56
N ALA A 83 -0.05 5.82 40.39
CA ALA A 83 0.66 4.78 39.64
C ALA A 83 0.60 3.40 40.30
N LEU A 84 0.55 3.33 41.64
CA LEU A 84 0.41 2.08 42.40
C LEU A 84 -0.99 1.47 42.22
N ALA A 85 -2.04 2.29 42.22
CA ALA A 85 -3.40 1.85 41.95
C ALA A 85 -3.55 1.25 40.54
N LEU A 86 -2.83 1.78 39.55
CA LEU A 86 -2.78 1.19 38.22
C LEU A 86 -2.11 -0.19 38.20
N VAL A 87 -0.98 -0.33 38.89
CA VAL A 87 -0.27 -1.62 38.98
C VAL A 87 -1.12 -2.67 39.70
N GLN A 88 -1.83 -2.30 40.75
CA GLN A 88 -2.74 -3.19 41.49
C GLN A 88 -3.87 -3.69 40.58
N ARG A 89 -4.51 -2.79 39.80
CA ARG A 89 -5.55 -3.16 38.79
C ARG A 89 -5.02 -4.08 37.72
N CYS A 90 -3.77 -3.89 37.28
CA CYS A 90 -3.14 -4.79 36.31
C CYS A 90 -2.96 -6.21 36.86
N LYS A 91 -2.61 -6.37 38.14
CA LYS A 91 -2.41 -7.69 38.78
C LYS A 91 -3.70 -8.39 39.17
N THR A 92 -4.71 -7.65 39.62
CA THR A 92 -6.02 -8.24 40.01
C THR A 92 -6.83 -8.75 38.84
N GLY A 93 -6.34 -8.55 37.60
CA GLY A 93 -7.05 -9.04 36.43
C GLY A 93 -8.38 -8.31 36.15
N GLU A 94 -8.62 -7.17 36.80
CA GLU A 94 -9.76 -6.28 36.54
C GLU A 94 -9.69 -5.58 35.17
N PHE A 95 -8.61 -5.77 34.43
CA PHE A 95 -8.73 -5.77 32.97
C PHE A 95 -9.53 -7.04 32.66
N THR A 96 -10.85 -6.91 32.60
CA THR A 96 -11.65 -7.84 31.83
C THR A 96 -10.95 -7.96 30.50
N ALA A 97 -10.22 -9.08 30.30
CA ALA A 97 -9.90 -9.48 28.95
C ALA A 97 -11.25 -9.41 28.23
N HIS A 98 -11.43 -8.42 27.36
CA HIS A 98 -12.45 -8.52 26.38
C HIS A 98 -12.12 -9.84 25.69
N HIS A 99 -12.77 -10.92 26.13
CA HIS A 99 -12.87 -12.09 25.30
C HIS A 99 -13.32 -11.53 23.97
N GLU A 100 -12.43 -11.50 23.00
CA GLU A 100 -12.82 -11.31 21.61
C GLU A 100 -13.73 -12.49 21.31
N THR A 101 -15.00 -12.33 21.63
CA THR A 101 -16.06 -13.19 21.15
C THR A 101 -15.91 -13.09 19.66
N ILE A 102 -15.64 -14.23 19.04
CA ILE A 102 -15.41 -14.37 17.61
C ILE A 102 -16.53 -13.57 16.90
N PRO A 103 -16.19 -12.52 16.10
CA PRO A 103 -17.18 -11.48 15.68
C PRO A 103 -18.38 -12.01 14.90
N TRP A 104 -18.33 -13.23 14.42
CA TRP A 104 -19.40 -13.90 13.64
C TRP A 104 -20.42 -14.64 14.51
N LEU A 105 -20.20 -14.76 15.81
CA LEU A 105 -21.16 -15.31 16.76
C LEU A 105 -22.07 -14.24 17.38
N ASP A 106 -21.77 -12.95 17.15
CA ASP A 106 -22.57 -11.83 17.65
C ASP A 106 -23.17 -11.09 16.44
N PRO A 107 -24.43 -11.34 16.07
CA PRO A 107 -25.05 -10.82 14.84
C PRO A 107 -25.07 -9.29 14.82
N GLU A 108 -25.23 -8.63 15.96
CA GLU A 108 -25.24 -7.17 16.07
C GLU A 108 -23.86 -6.58 15.73
N ARG A 109 -22.79 -7.14 16.24
CA ARG A 109 -21.41 -6.73 15.93
C ARG A 109 -21.00 -7.05 14.50
N ALA A 110 -21.50 -8.17 13.95
CA ALA A 110 -21.27 -8.52 12.55
C ALA A 110 -21.93 -7.50 11.61
N VAL A 111 -23.19 -7.11 11.89
CA VAL A 111 -23.90 -6.07 11.12
C VAL A 111 -23.25 -4.71 11.28
N GLU A 112 -22.86 -4.31 12.50
CA GLU A 112 -22.13 -3.06 12.74
C GLU A 112 -20.77 -3.04 12.02
N GLY A 113 -20.03 -4.15 12.05
CA GLY A 113 -18.77 -4.33 11.33
C GLY A 113 -18.95 -4.23 9.82
N LEU A 114 -20.00 -4.85 9.29
CA LEU A 114 -20.37 -4.74 7.88
C LEU A 114 -20.78 -3.31 7.51
N GLY A 115 -21.63 -2.68 8.32
CA GLY A 115 -22.05 -1.29 8.11
C GLY A 115 -20.87 -0.32 8.09
N ARG A 116 -19.94 -0.46 9.02
CA ARG A 116 -18.70 0.35 9.04
C ARG A 116 -17.83 0.13 7.80
N ARG A 117 -17.74 -1.10 7.27
CA ARG A 117 -16.99 -1.39 6.02
C ARG A 117 -17.67 -0.75 4.81
N VAL A 118 -19.00 -0.89 4.71
CA VAL A 118 -19.79 -0.30 3.62
C VAL A 118 -19.69 1.23 3.61
N VAL A 119 -19.84 1.88 4.77
CA VAL A 119 -19.72 3.34 4.88
C VAL A 119 -18.30 3.81 4.57
N ARG A 120 -17.28 3.08 4.99
CA ARG A 120 -15.89 3.38 4.64
C ARG A 120 -15.67 3.24 3.13
N GLY A 121 -16.07 2.12 2.54
CA GLY A 121 -15.98 1.92 1.08
C GLY A 121 -16.73 2.99 0.28
N ALA A 122 -17.92 3.40 0.73
CA ALA A 122 -18.67 4.47 0.08
C ALA A 122 -17.94 5.83 0.15
N ARG A 123 -17.25 6.14 1.27
CA ARG A 123 -16.42 7.34 1.39
C ARG A 123 -15.19 7.29 0.49
N ASP A 124 -14.56 6.12 0.39
CA ASP A 124 -13.39 5.93 -0.47
C ASP A 124 -13.78 6.11 -1.95
N ILE A 125 -14.93 5.55 -2.37
CA ILE A 125 -15.49 5.76 -3.72
C ILE A 125 -15.83 7.25 -3.94
N ALA A 126 -16.49 7.91 -2.99
CA ALA A 126 -16.80 9.34 -3.10
C ALA A 126 -15.54 10.20 -3.20
N GLY A 127 -14.48 9.84 -2.46
CA GLY A 127 -13.16 10.47 -2.57
C GLY A 127 -12.54 10.29 -3.95
N ALA A 128 -12.58 9.08 -4.51
CA ALA A 128 -12.07 8.78 -5.84
C ALA A 128 -12.83 9.53 -6.94
N VAL A 129 -14.18 9.59 -6.84
CA VAL A 129 -15.03 10.36 -7.78
C VAL A 129 -14.73 11.87 -7.68
N GLY A 130 -14.56 12.40 -6.44
CA GLY A 130 -14.16 13.77 -6.22
C GLY A 130 -12.79 14.10 -6.82
N PHE A 131 -11.84 13.17 -6.70
CA PHE A 131 -10.51 13.30 -7.30
C PHE A 131 -10.58 13.32 -8.84
N LEU A 132 -11.39 12.44 -9.45
CA LEU A 132 -11.67 12.46 -10.90
C LEU A 132 -12.27 13.80 -11.34
N GLY A 133 -13.20 14.33 -10.57
CA GLY A 133 -13.78 15.67 -10.79
C GLY A 133 -12.71 16.77 -10.75
N ASN A 134 -11.82 16.73 -9.78
CA ASN A 134 -10.71 17.69 -9.66
C ASN A 134 -9.74 17.60 -10.85
N ILE A 135 -9.39 16.39 -11.29
CA ILE A 135 -8.55 16.19 -12.49
C ILE A 135 -9.25 16.77 -13.72
N SER A 136 -10.53 16.47 -13.93
CA SER A 136 -11.30 16.94 -15.07
C SER A 136 -11.41 18.48 -15.10
N THR A 137 -11.63 19.10 -13.95
CA THR A 137 -11.70 20.57 -13.83
C THR A 137 -10.32 21.22 -14.00
N ALA A 138 -9.27 20.63 -13.46
CA ALA A 138 -7.89 21.08 -13.66
C ALA A 138 -7.48 20.96 -15.11
N PHE A 139 -7.81 19.87 -15.79
CA PHE A 139 -7.58 19.68 -17.24
C PHE A 139 -8.32 20.73 -18.08
N ALA A 140 -9.61 20.93 -17.80
CA ALA A 140 -10.42 21.91 -18.53
C ALA A 140 -9.91 23.35 -18.35
N ARG A 141 -9.35 23.68 -17.17
CA ARG A 141 -8.78 25.03 -16.90
C ARG A 141 -7.39 25.23 -17.54
N SER A 142 -6.59 24.17 -17.62
CA SER A 142 -5.21 24.25 -18.13
C SER A 142 -5.18 24.22 -19.65
N LEU A 143 -6.15 23.60 -20.32
CA LEU A 143 -6.21 23.48 -21.77
C LEU A 143 -6.26 24.85 -22.50
N PRO A 144 -7.19 25.79 -22.16
CA PRO A 144 -7.26 27.07 -22.87
C PRO A 144 -6.12 28.03 -22.53
N ARG A 145 -5.40 27.81 -21.43
CA ARG A 145 -4.29 28.66 -20.98
C ARG A 145 -2.92 28.22 -21.41
N LEU A 146 -2.80 27.12 -22.20
CA LEU A 146 -1.54 26.44 -22.57
C LEU A 146 -0.57 26.26 -21.36
N ARG A 147 -1.09 26.16 -20.15
CA ARG A 147 -0.31 25.95 -18.94
C ARG A 147 0.08 24.48 -18.71
N LEU A 148 -0.21 23.64 -19.69
CA LEU A 148 0.37 22.29 -19.76
C LEU A 148 1.89 22.45 -19.82
N ARG A 149 2.58 22.17 -18.74
CA ARG A 149 4.04 22.27 -18.63
C ARG A 149 4.70 21.26 -19.56
N PRO A 150 5.02 21.59 -20.83
CA PRO A 150 5.43 20.60 -21.82
C PRO A 150 6.72 19.89 -21.45
N ILE A 151 7.61 20.60 -20.75
CA ILE A 151 8.88 20.03 -20.28
C ILE A 151 8.61 18.95 -19.21
N SER A 152 7.65 19.19 -18.29
CA SER A 152 7.29 18.20 -17.28
C SER A 152 6.63 16.98 -17.91
N VAL A 153 5.72 17.16 -18.89
CA VAL A 153 5.10 16.06 -19.62
C VAL A 153 6.17 15.27 -20.39
N ALA A 154 7.08 15.94 -21.11
CA ALA A 154 8.16 15.28 -21.84
C ALA A 154 9.08 14.45 -20.93
N ARG A 155 9.37 14.97 -19.73
CA ARG A 155 10.13 14.22 -18.73
C ARG A 155 9.39 12.96 -18.32
N HIS A 156 8.09 13.04 -17.99
CA HIS A 156 7.29 11.87 -17.65
C HIS A 156 7.15 10.88 -18.81
N VAL A 157 7.05 11.37 -20.07
CA VAL A 157 7.09 10.48 -21.25
C VAL A 157 8.42 9.73 -21.32
N TYR A 158 9.53 10.38 -21.05
CA TYR A 158 10.83 9.72 -21.04
C TYR A 158 10.91 8.70 -19.89
N ASP A 159 10.56 9.10 -18.68
CA ASP A 159 10.69 8.26 -17.47
C ASP A 159 9.73 7.06 -17.48
N THR A 160 8.52 7.20 -18.02
CA THR A 160 7.53 6.11 -18.07
C THR A 160 7.57 5.32 -19.38
N GLY A 161 7.92 5.98 -20.50
CA GLY A 161 7.94 5.38 -21.82
C GLY A 161 9.32 4.80 -22.16
N VAL A 162 10.30 5.66 -22.45
CA VAL A 162 11.59 5.21 -22.99
C VAL A 162 12.30 4.20 -22.09
N THR A 163 12.31 4.46 -20.81
CA THR A 163 12.98 3.58 -19.84
C THR A 163 12.24 2.26 -19.60
N ALA A 164 10.98 2.12 -20.04
CA ALA A 164 10.21 0.88 -19.98
C ALA A 164 10.38 -0.01 -21.23
N ILE A 165 10.89 0.53 -22.35
CA ILE A 165 11.04 -0.21 -23.59
C ILE A 165 11.74 -1.56 -23.43
N PRO A 166 12.89 -1.68 -22.74
CA PRO A 166 13.61 -2.97 -22.68
C PRO A 166 12.80 -4.09 -22.00
N ILE A 167 12.08 -3.75 -20.93
CA ILE A 167 11.29 -4.75 -20.21
C ILE A 167 10.02 -5.13 -20.97
N VAL A 168 9.34 -4.15 -21.58
CA VAL A 168 8.15 -4.38 -22.39
C VAL A 168 8.52 -5.23 -23.62
N ALA A 169 9.61 -4.90 -24.31
CA ALA A 169 10.12 -5.62 -25.44
C ALA A 169 10.45 -7.09 -25.12
N LEU A 170 11.15 -7.32 -24.03
CA LEU A 170 11.51 -8.67 -23.58
C LEU A 170 10.26 -9.51 -23.28
N ILE A 171 9.33 -8.97 -22.50
CA ILE A 171 8.12 -9.70 -22.10
C ILE A 171 7.21 -9.95 -23.29
N ALA A 172 7.01 -8.95 -24.19
CA ALA A 172 6.21 -9.12 -25.39
C ALA A 172 6.80 -10.20 -26.33
N CYS A 173 8.12 -10.22 -26.51
CA CYS A 173 8.81 -11.27 -27.25
C CYS A 173 8.56 -12.67 -26.67
N LEU A 174 8.79 -12.83 -25.37
CA LEU A 174 8.65 -14.12 -24.69
C LEU A 174 7.20 -14.64 -24.73
N ILE A 175 6.24 -13.79 -24.44
CA ILE A 175 4.81 -14.17 -24.46
C ILE A 175 4.38 -14.55 -25.89
N SER A 176 4.79 -13.80 -26.90
CA SER A 176 4.47 -14.12 -28.28
C SER A 176 5.11 -15.44 -28.74
N VAL A 177 6.33 -15.71 -28.34
CA VAL A 177 6.99 -17.01 -28.57
C VAL A 177 6.22 -18.15 -27.91
N ILE A 178 5.77 -17.98 -26.64
CA ILE A 178 4.97 -19.00 -25.93
C ILE A 178 3.64 -19.22 -26.66
N LEU A 179 2.96 -18.12 -27.05
CA LEU A 179 1.68 -18.20 -27.77
C LEU A 179 1.82 -18.95 -29.11
N ALA A 180 2.86 -18.59 -29.89
CA ALA A 180 3.14 -19.26 -31.14
C ALA A 180 3.47 -20.75 -30.95
N TYR A 181 4.25 -21.10 -29.93
CA TYR A 181 4.59 -22.48 -29.62
C TYR A 181 3.36 -23.30 -29.21
N MET A 182 2.53 -22.79 -28.30
CA MET A 182 1.31 -23.46 -27.88
C MET A 182 0.30 -23.56 -29.02
N GLY A 183 0.13 -22.49 -29.80
CA GLY A 183 -0.70 -22.47 -30.99
C GLY A 183 -0.26 -23.51 -32.01
N ALA A 184 1.03 -23.59 -32.30
CA ALA A 184 1.61 -24.57 -33.23
C ALA A 184 1.33 -26.02 -32.79
N GLN A 185 1.51 -26.33 -31.50
CA GLN A 185 1.22 -27.67 -30.95
C GLN A 185 -0.23 -28.09 -31.13
N GLN A 186 -1.17 -27.16 -30.96
CA GLN A 186 -2.60 -27.47 -31.09
C GLN A 186 -3.03 -27.55 -32.55
N LEU A 187 -2.66 -26.59 -33.36
CA LEU A 187 -3.09 -26.50 -34.77
C LEU A 187 -2.45 -27.59 -35.65
N ARG A 188 -1.23 -28.05 -35.33
CA ARG A 188 -0.59 -29.20 -36.00
C ARG A 188 -1.42 -30.47 -35.96
N LYS A 189 -2.14 -30.74 -34.86
CA LYS A 189 -3.00 -31.90 -34.71
C LYS A 189 -4.13 -31.94 -35.74
N PHE A 190 -4.47 -30.78 -36.29
CA PHE A 190 -5.54 -30.63 -37.28
C PHE A 190 -4.98 -30.33 -38.70
N GLY A 191 -3.67 -30.33 -38.88
CA GLY A 191 -3.02 -29.95 -40.14
C GLY A 191 -3.22 -28.47 -40.53
N ALA A 192 -3.44 -27.63 -39.54
CA ALA A 192 -3.82 -26.21 -39.72
C ALA A 192 -2.68 -25.24 -39.29
N ASP A 193 -1.44 -25.63 -39.48
CA ASP A 193 -0.24 -24.92 -38.99
C ASP A 193 -0.16 -23.45 -39.39
N ILE A 194 -0.65 -23.12 -40.61
CA ILE A 194 -0.61 -21.74 -41.14
C ILE A 194 -1.44 -20.76 -40.28
N TYR A 195 -2.49 -21.23 -39.59
CA TYR A 195 -3.32 -20.38 -38.75
C TYR A 195 -2.65 -19.98 -37.43
N VAL A 196 -1.47 -20.52 -37.11
CA VAL A 196 -0.65 -20.02 -35.99
C VAL A 196 -0.28 -18.56 -36.19
N VAL A 197 0.00 -18.16 -37.44
CA VAL A 197 0.31 -16.77 -37.79
C VAL A 197 -0.87 -15.85 -37.48
N ASP A 198 -2.09 -16.26 -37.85
CA ASP A 198 -3.31 -15.49 -37.60
C ASP A 198 -3.54 -15.36 -36.10
N LEU A 199 -3.43 -16.46 -35.34
CA LEU A 199 -3.58 -16.49 -33.89
C LEU A 199 -2.61 -15.54 -33.20
N VAL A 200 -1.32 -15.58 -33.55
CA VAL A 200 -0.29 -14.72 -32.97
C VAL A 200 -0.53 -13.27 -33.36
N THR A 201 -0.81 -13.00 -34.65
CA THR A 201 -0.97 -11.65 -35.14
C THR A 201 -2.17 -10.95 -34.50
N VAL A 202 -3.34 -11.59 -34.54
CA VAL A 202 -4.57 -11.02 -33.96
C VAL A 202 -4.46 -10.96 -32.44
N GLY A 203 -3.96 -12.02 -31.79
CA GLY A 203 -3.82 -12.08 -30.33
C GLY A 203 -2.89 -11.01 -29.78
N VAL A 204 -1.75 -10.75 -30.45
CA VAL A 204 -0.80 -9.73 -30.00
C VAL A 204 -1.36 -8.33 -30.25
N LEU A 205 -1.76 -8.01 -31.47
CA LEU A 205 -2.18 -6.66 -31.84
C LEU A 205 -3.47 -6.20 -31.17
N ARG A 206 -4.41 -7.12 -30.95
CA ARG A 206 -5.75 -6.78 -30.44
C ARG A 206 -5.83 -6.76 -28.93
N GLU A 207 -5.15 -7.70 -28.25
CA GLU A 207 -5.33 -7.93 -26.82
C GLU A 207 -4.02 -7.92 -26.04
N LEU A 208 -3.10 -8.86 -26.36
CA LEU A 208 -1.94 -9.12 -25.50
C LEU A 208 -0.94 -7.97 -25.45
N GLY A 209 -0.69 -7.30 -26.58
CA GLY A 209 0.26 -6.18 -26.64
C GLY A 209 -0.10 -5.06 -25.69
N VAL A 210 -1.34 -4.57 -25.76
CA VAL A 210 -1.81 -3.49 -24.90
C VAL A 210 -1.98 -3.91 -23.45
N LEU A 211 -2.55 -5.11 -23.19
CA LEU A 211 -2.83 -5.59 -21.83
C LEU A 211 -1.54 -5.85 -21.05
N LEU A 212 -0.57 -6.55 -21.66
CA LEU A 212 0.72 -6.82 -21.03
C LEU A 212 1.50 -5.53 -20.76
N THR A 213 1.52 -4.61 -21.74
CA THR A 213 2.15 -3.31 -21.56
C THR A 213 1.52 -2.54 -20.41
N ALA A 214 0.18 -2.53 -20.31
CA ALA A 214 -0.53 -1.86 -19.23
C ALA A 214 -0.21 -2.47 -17.84
N ILE A 215 -0.16 -3.81 -17.74
CA ILE A 215 0.19 -4.50 -16.48
C ILE A 215 1.63 -4.16 -16.03
N ILE A 216 2.59 -4.18 -16.97
CA ILE A 216 3.99 -3.83 -16.68
C ILE A 216 4.10 -2.38 -16.21
N VAL A 217 3.43 -1.46 -16.92
CA VAL A 217 3.42 -0.03 -16.59
C VAL A 217 2.70 0.24 -15.27
N ALA A 218 1.60 -0.47 -14.96
CA ALA A 218 0.92 -0.37 -13.67
C ALA A 218 1.87 -0.76 -12.51
N GLY A 219 2.59 -1.87 -12.66
CA GLY A 219 3.54 -2.34 -11.65
C GLY A 219 4.74 -1.41 -11.47
N ARG A 220 5.26 -0.82 -12.55
CA ARG A 220 6.46 0.01 -12.54
C ARG A 220 6.13 1.50 -12.32
N SER A 221 5.40 2.09 -13.26
CA SER A 221 5.16 3.54 -13.26
C SER A 221 4.02 3.93 -12.33
N GLY A 222 2.95 3.11 -12.23
CA GLY A 222 1.85 3.33 -11.29
C GLY A 222 2.32 3.30 -9.83
N SER A 223 3.16 2.33 -9.46
CA SER A 223 3.76 2.26 -8.14
C SER A 223 4.72 3.43 -7.85
N ALA A 224 5.51 3.85 -8.84
CA ALA A 224 6.42 4.99 -8.71
C ALA A 224 5.64 6.28 -8.44
N PHE A 225 4.54 6.53 -9.17
CA PHE A 225 3.68 7.69 -8.93
C PHE A 225 3.10 7.70 -7.52
N ALA A 226 2.62 6.55 -7.03
CA ALA A 226 2.11 6.42 -5.68
C ALA A 226 3.21 6.64 -4.63
N ALA A 227 4.41 6.14 -4.87
CA ALA A 227 5.54 6.30 -3.96
C ALA A 227 6.04 7.75 -3.91
N GLU A 228 6.22 8.39 -5.07
CA GLU A 228 6.69 9.78 -5.15
C GLU A 228 5.70 10.76 -4.51
N LEU A 229 4.40 10.70 -4.90
CA LEU A 229 3.38 11.58 -4.33
C LEU A 229 3.15 11.29 -2.85
N GLY A 230 3.20 10.02 -2.45
CA GLY A 230 3.08 9.66 -1.04
C GLY A 230 4.25 10.12 -0.19
N ALA A 231 5.48 10.13 -0.72
CA ALA A 231 6.64 10.71 -0.05
C ALA A 231 6.49 12.24 0.09
N MET A 232 6.05 12.94 -0.97
CA MET A 232 5.76 14.37 -0.92
C MET A 232 4.64 14.70 0.09
N GLN A 233 3.63 13.84 0.21
CA GLN A 233 2.55 13.99 1.20
C GLN A 233 3.07 13.82 2.63
N LEU A 234 3.94 12.83 2.88
CA LEU A 234 4.55 12.63 4.20
C LEU A 234 5.49 13.77 4.61
N ASN A 235 6.15 14.41 3.64
CA ASN A 235 7.02 15.55 3.85
C ASN A 235 6.26 16.89 3.89
N GLU A 236 4.93 16.89 3.84
CA GLU A 236 4.08 18.08 3.81
C GLU A 236 4.33 19.01 2.60
N GLU A 237 5.03 18.51 1.55
CA GLU A 237 5.33 19.28 0.34
C GLU A 237 4.08 19.64 -0.45
N ILE A 238 3.07 18.74 -0.49
CA ILE A 238 1.78 18.98 -1.16
C ILE A 238 0.97 20.06 -0.42
N ASP A 239 0.99 20.04 0.91
CA ASP A 239 0.33 21.05 1.73
C ASP A 239 1.02 22.42 1.60
N ALA A 240 2.36 22.43 1.49
CA ALA A 240 3.13 23.64 1.21
C ALA A 240 2.77 24.26 -0.15
N LEU A 241 2.62 23.43 -1.22
CA LEU A 241 2.17 23.90 -2.53
C LEU A 241 0.78 24.53 -2.45
N SER A 242 -0.14 23.88 -1.74
CA SER A 242 -1.51 24.39 -1.53
C SER A 242 -1.51 25.71 -0.77
N SER A 243 -0.65 25.87 0.23
CA SER A 243 -0.54 27.09 1.05
C SER A 243 -0.06 28.31 0.27
N ILE A 244 0.77 28.12 -0.77
CA ILE A 244 1.19 29.21 -1.67
C ILE A 244 0.22 29.43 -2.86
N GLY A 245 -0.95 28.77 -2.84
CA GLY A 245 -2.01 28.92 -3.85
C GLY A 245 -1.77 28.16 -5.15
N VAL A 246 -0.87 27.16 -5.16
CA VAL A 246 -0.62 26.29 -6.32
C VAL A 246 -1.47 25.03 -6.18
N ASP A 247 -2.26 24.71 -7.22
CA ASP A 247 -3.06 23.49 -7.25
C ASP A 247 -2.16 22.26 -7.47
N PRO A 248 -2.03 21.35 -6.49
CA PRO A 248 -1.20 20.15 -6.62
C PRO A 248 -1.64 19.24 -7.77
N VAL A 249 -2.94 19.18 -8.08
CA VAL A 249 -3.46 18.35 -9.17
C VAL A 249 -2.96 18.87 -10.51
N GLU A 250 -2.96 20.18 -10.73
CA GLU A 250 -2.46 20.79 -11.99
C GLU A 250 -0.97 20.57 -12.18
N VAL A 251 -0.18 20.65 -11.10
CA VAL A 251 1.29 20.63 -11.18
C VAL A 251 1.87 19.24 -11.11
N LEU A 252 1.28 18.33 -10.32
CA LEU A 252 1.83 17.02 -10.03
C LEU A 252 1.09 15.90 -10.77
N VAL A 253 -0.25 15.93 -10.79
CA VAL A 253 -1.04 14.82 -11.35
C VAL A 253 -1.18 14.92 -12.85
N LEU A 254 -1.56 16.09 -13.39
CA LEU A 254 -1.79 16.27 -14.83
C LEU A 254 -0.59 15.92 -15.71
N PRO A 255 0.65 16.35 -15.41
CA PRO A 255 1.80 15.98 -16.24
C PRO A 255 2.09 14.47 -16.23
N ARG A 256 1.87 13.78 -15.09
CA ARG A 256 2.01 12.31 -14.99
C ARG A 256 0.96 11.59 -15.82
N LEU A 257 -0.30 12.03 -15.70
CA LEU A 257 -1.41 11.50 -16.50
C LEU A 257 -1.16 11.63 -17.98
N LEU A 258 -0.85 12.84 -18.45
CA LEU A 258 -0.59 13.12 -19.87
C LEU A 258 0.65 12.38 -20.38
N GLY A 259 1.71 12.35 -19.57
CA GLY A 259 2.92 11.59 -19.87
C GLY A 259 2.62 10.12 -20.13
N LEU A 260 1.81 9.50 -19.28
CA LEU A 260 1.44 8.10 -19.42
C LEU A 260 0.46 7.84 -20.56
N VAL A 261 -0.53 8.71 -20.75
CA VAL A 261 -1.49 8.64 -21.88
C VAL A 261 -0.79 8.69 -23.25
N ILE A 262 0.32 9.41 -23.34
CA ILE A 262 1.15 9.45 -24.55
C ILE A 262 2.08 8.24 -24.64
N SER A 263 2.70 7.85 -23.52
CA SER A 263 3.72 6.79 -23.50
C SER A 263 3.14 5.40 -23.73
N LEU A 264 1.97 5.07 -23.16
CA LEU A 264 1.42 3.71 -23.19
C LEU A 264 1.04 3.26 -24.61
N PRO A 265 0.39 4.07 -25.47
CA PRO A 265 0.18 3.70 -26.86
C PRO A 265 1.49 3.47 -27.63
N LEU A 266 2.51 4.30 -27.40
CA LEU A 266 3.83 4.13 -28.04
C LEU A 266 4.53 2.84 -27.58
N LEU A 267 4.44 2.52 -26.29
CA LEU A 267 4.96 1.26 -25.73
C LEU A 267 4.20 0.04 -26.27
N THR A 268 2.89 0.17 -26.48
CA THR A 268 2.07 -0.89 -27.10
C THR A 268 2.54 -1.16 -28.52
N LEU A 269 2.81 -0.13 -29.31
CA LEU A 269 3.37 -0.30 -30.65
C LEU A 269 4.72 -1.04 -30.64
N VAL A 270 5.59 -0.71 -29.69
CA VAL A 270 6.86 -1.43 -29.52
C VAL A 270 6.62 -2.88 -29.13
N ALA A 271 5.69 -3.14 -28.22
CA ALA A 271 5.32 -4.51 -27.80
C ALA A 271 4.76 -5.31 -28.98
N ASP A 272 3.92 -4.73 -29.80
CA ASP A 272 3.31 -5.35 -30.97
C ASP A 272 4.37 -5.73 -32.02
N ILE A 273 5.26 -4.79 -32.36
CA ILE A 273 6.34 -5.04 -33.32
C ILE A 273 7.27 -6.15 -32.85
N ILE A 274 7.70 -6.09 -31.60
CA ILE A 274 8.65 -7.06 -31.05
C ILE A 274 7.95 -8.40 -30.79
N GLY A 275 6.68 -8.38 -30.35
CA GLY A 275 5.87 -9.58 -30.21
C GLY A 275 5.70 -10.33 -31.54
N LEU A 276 5.32 -9.61 -32.60
CA LEU A 276 5.24 -10.21 -33.95
C LEU A 276 6.58 -10.77 -34.44
N ALA A 277 7.67 -10.03 -34.18
CA ALA A 277 9.01 -10.52 -34.54
C ALA A 277 9.37 -11.80 -33.77
N GLY A 278 9.07 -11.87 -32.46
CA GLY A 278 9.30 -13.07 -31.65
C GLY A 278 8.47 -14.27 -32.11
N GLY A 279 7.17 -14.06 -32.35
CA GLY A 279 6.28 -15.09 -32.89
C GLY A 279 6.69 -15.57 -34.28
N GLY A 280 7.09 -14.64 -35.14
CA GLY A 280 7.58 -14.93 -36.48
C GLY A 280 8.89 -15.75 -36.47
N LEU A 281 9.82 -15.39 -35.57
CA LEU A 281 11.06 -16.15 -35.37
C LEU A 281 10.78 -17.60 -34.95
N LEU A 282 9.83 -17.80 -34.04
CA LEU A 282 9.44 -19.16 -33.62
C LEU A 282 8.78 -19.93 -34.77
N CYS A 283 7.88 -19.29 -35.54
CA CYS A 283 7.25 -19.94 -36.70
C CYS A 283 8.30 -20.34 -37.74
N HIS A 284 9.33 -19.51 -37.94
CA HIS A 284 10.42 -19.83 -38.83
C HIS A 284 11.21 -21.08 -38.37
N VAL A 285 11.55 -21.15 -37.09
CA VAL A 285 12.38 -22.25 -36.51
C VAL A 285 11.58 -23.54 -36.30
N LEU A 286 10.30 -23.44 -35.89
CA LEU A 286 9.50 -24.62 -35.50
C LEU A 286 8.66 -25.19 -36.66
N LEU A 287 8.18 -24.33 -37.55
CA LEU A 287 7.29 -24.69 -38.67
C LEU A 287 8.00 -24.68 -40.01
N ASP A 288 9.32 -24.41 -40.06
CA ASP A 288 10.11 -24.22 -41.30
C ASP A 288 9.49 -23.22 -42.24
N MET A 289 8.72 -22.26 -41.71
CA MET A 289 8.02 -21.25 -42.49
C MET A 289 8.95 -20.11 -42.87
N PRO A 290 9.13 -19.77 -44.17
CA PRO A 290 9.91 -18.62 -44.57
C PRO A 290 9.36 -17.32 -43.98
N MET A 291 10.23 -16.41 -43.52
CA MET A 291 9.80 -15.13 -42.93
C MET A 291 8.93 -14.29 -43.85
N ALA A 292 9.18 -14.36 -45.17
CA ALA A 292 8.36 -13.70 -46.18
C ALA A 292 6.90 -14.23 -46.18
N GLN A 293 6.72 -15.56 -46.00
CA GLN A 293 5.40 -16.17 -45.93
C GLN A 293 4.69 -15.77 -44.65
N PHE A 294 5.42 -15.77 -43.48
CA PHE A 294 4.88 -15.24 -42.23
C PHE A 294 4.38 -13.79 -42.38
N LEU A 295 5.20 -12.91 -42.95
CA LEU A 295 4.86 -11.50 -43.11
C LEU A 295 3.65 -11.32 -44.02
N HIS A 296 3.61 -12.03 -45.16
CA HIS A 296 2.47 -11.97 -46.07
C HIS A 296 1.18 -12.48 -45.43
N ARG A 297 1.26 -13.54 -44.65
CA ARG A 297 0.09 -14.09 -43.92
C ARG A 297 -0.34 -13.13 -42.81
N ALA A 298 0.59 -12.59 -42.02
CA ALA A 298 0.29 -11.60 -40.99
C ALA A 298 -0.39 -10.36 -41.59
N GLN A 299 0.09 -9.85 -42.75
CA GLN A 299 -0.57 -8.73 -43.44
C GLN A 299 -2.02 -9.07 -43.84
N GLY A 300 -2.28 -10.31 -44.28
CA GLY A 300 -3.63 -10.76 -44.59
C GLY A 300 -4.54 -10.96 -43.37
N ALA A 301 -3.95 -11.25 -42.19
CA ALA A 301 -4.67 -11.42 -40.93
C ALA A 301 -4.99 -10.08 -40.24
N ILE A 302 -4.25 -9.02 -40.53
CA ILE A 302 -4.46 -7.67 -39.97
C ILE A 302 -5.62 -7.00 -40.71
N ALA A 303 -6.81 -7.05 -40.10
CA ALA A 303 -7.86 -6.11 -40.48
C ALA A 303 -7.48 -4.71 -39.97
N SER A 304 -7.85 -3.64 -40.67
CA SER A 304 -7.60 -2.27 -40.19
C SER A 304 -8.16 -1.98 -38.81
N THR A 305 -9.25 -2.65 -38.44
CA THR A 305 -9.88 -2.57 -37.11
C THR A 305 -9.04 -3.23 -36.04
N THR A 306 -8.38 -4.36 -36.29
CA THR A 306 -7.60 -5.13 -35.31
C THR A 306 -6.53 -4.29 -34.64
N PHE A 307 -5.77 -3.53 -35.40
CA PHE A 307 -4.73 -2.63 -34.87
C PHE A 307 -5.32 -1.48 -34.07
N TRP A 308 -6.36 -0.81 -34.58
CA TRP A 308 -6.96 0.33 -33.87
C TRP A 308 -7.64 -0.05 -32.57
N VAL A 309 -8.22 -1.26 -32.49
CA VAL A 309 -8.81 -1.79 -31.25
C VAL A 309 -7.77 -1.82 -30.14
N GLY A 310 -6.56 -2.33 -30.39
CA GLY A 310 -5.48 -2.34 -29.41
C GLY A 310 -5.02 -0.92 -29.02
N VAL A 311 -4.78 -0.07 -30.00
CA VAL A 311 -4.24 1.28 -29.75
C VAL A 311 -5.25 2.19 -29.03
N VAL A 312 -6.56 2.10 -29.32
CA VAL A 312 -7.59 2.93 -28.66
C VAL A 312 -7.79 2.55 -27.18
N LYS A 313 -7.57 1.30 -26.81
CA LYS A 313 -7.60 0.87 -25.39
C LYS A 313 -6.47 1.52 -24.56
N ALA A 314 -5.30 1.73 -25.17
CA ALA A 314 -4.08 2.15 -24.47
C ALA A 314 -4.22 3.49 -23.71
N PRO A 315 -4.75 4.60 -24.26
CA PRO A 315 -4.94 5.84 -23.51
C PRO A 315 -5.87 5.68 -22.29
N VAL A 316 -6.89 4.82 -22.41
CA VAL A 316 -7.83 4.57 -21.32
C VAL A 316 -7.13 3.83 -20.17
N PHE A 317 -6.36 2.78 -20.50
CA PHE A 317 -5.57 2.06 -19.51
C PHE A 317 -4.52 2.96 -18.85
N ALA A 318 -3.86 3.80 -19.62
CA ALA A 318 -2.93 4.80 -19.11
C ALA A 318 -3.59 5.74 -18.11
N ALA A 319 -4.78 6.23 -18.41
CA ALA A 319 -5.53 7.10 -17.52
C ALA A 319 -5.90 6.38 -16.21
N LEU A 320 -6.38 5.14 -16.29
CA LEU A 320 -6.71 4.34 -15.10
C LEU A 320 -5.49 4.13 -14.20
N ILE A 321 -4.34 3.76 -14.78
CA ILE A 321 -3.09 3.54 -14.05
C ILE A 321 -2.59 4.84 -13.39
N ALA A 322 -2.56 5.94 -14.13
CA ALA A 322 -2.08 7.22 -13.62
C ALA A 322 -2.99 7.75 -12.50
N ILE A 323 -4.31 7.66 -12.67
CA ILE A 323 -5.29 8.14 -11.69
C ILE A 323 -5.21 7.30 -10.41
N SER A 324 -5.22 5.97 -10.51
CA SER A 324 -5.12 5.09 -9.34
C SER A 324 -3.80 5.30 -8.59
N GLY A 325 -2.66 5.35 -9.31
CA GLY A 325 -1.35 5.62 -8.70
C GLY A 325 -1.28 6.96 -7.99
N CYS A 326 -1.74 8.04 -8.65
CA CYS A 326 -1.73 9.38 -8.05
C CYS A 326 -2.72 9.49 -6.88
N TYR A 327 -3.91 8.91 -6.97
CA TYR A 327 -4.89 8.91 -5.90
C TYR A 327 -4.37 8.23 -4.64
N CYS A 328 -3.85 7.01 -4.77
CA CYS A 328 -3.25 6.29 -3.65
C CYS A 328 -2.09 7.07 -3.01
N GLY A 329 -1.22 7.69 -3.83
CA GLY A 329 -0.13 8.52 -3.33
C GLY A 329 -0.61 9.72 -2.52
N MET A 330 -1.62 10.44 -3.00
CA MET A 330 -2.18 11.60 -2.29
C MET A 330 -3.00 11.22 -1.04
N CYS A 331 -3.41 9.97 -0.89
CA CYS A 331 -4.10 9.46 0.29
C CYS A 331 -3.16 9.03 1.43
N VAL A 332 -1.84 9.03 1.23
CA VAL A 332 -0.87 8.64 2.25
C VAL A 332 -0.91 9.59 3.43
N ARG A 333 -0.99 9.04 4.66
CA ARG A 333 -1.00 9.84 5.90
C ARG A 333 -0.19 9.14 6.99
N GLY A 334 0.60 9.91 7.68
CA GLY A 334 1.16 9.60 9.01
C GLY A 334 2.39 8.70 9.05
N SER A 335 2.61 7.71 8.16
CA SER A 335 3.76 6.81 8.31
C SER A 335 4.27 6.19 7.01
N SER A 336 5.58 5.85 6.97
CA SER A 336 6.20 5.10 5.87
C SER A 336 5.59 3.72 5.66
N ARG A 337 4.98 3.12 6.70
CA ARG A 337 4.26 1.85 6.58
C ARG A 337 3.01 2.00 5.72
N GLU A 338 2.29 3.09 5.89
CA GLU A 338 1.11 3.43 5.10
C GLU A 338 1.48 3.72 3.65
N LEU A 339 2.61 4.41 3.42
CA LEU A 339 3.17 4.61 2.08
C LEU A 339 3.37 3.27 1.36
N GLY A 340 4.06 2.30 1.98
CA GLY A 340 4.28 0.98 1.39
C GLY A 340 2.97 0.22 1.12
N ARG A 341 1.98 0.33 2.01
CA ARG A 341 0.66 -0.29 1.82
C ARG A 341 -0.08 0.30 0.63
N LEU A 342 -0.13 1.64 0.52
CA LEU A 342 -0.85 2.33 -0.54
C LEU A 342 -0.16 2.23 -1.90
N THR A 343 1.17 2.14 -1.97
CA THR A 343 1.89 1.86 -3.21
C THR A 343 1.56 0.46 -3.75
N THR A 344 1.47 -0.53 -2.88
CA THR A 344 1.05 -1.89 -3.29
C THR A 344 -0.42 -1.90 -3.72
N LEU A 345 -1.29 -1.21 -2.99
CA LEU A 345 -2.71 -1.09 -3.33
C LEU A 345 -2.90 -0.43 -4.70
N ALA A 346 -2.15 0.63 -5.00
CA ALA A 346 -2.20 1.33 -6.28
C ALA A 346 -1.94 0.38 -7.47
N VAL A 347 -0.98 -0.54 -7.34
CA VAL A 347 -0.69 -1.55 -8.38
C VAL A 347 -1.86 -2.50 -8.55
N VAL A 348 -2.37 -3.05 -7.43
CA VAL A 348 -3.47 -4.02 -7.46
C VAL A 348 -4.74 -3.41 -8.05
N GLU A 349 -5.09 -2.19 -7.63
CA GLU A 349 -6.26 -1.47 -8.17
C GLU A 349 -6.08 -1.13 -9.65
N SER A 350 -4.89 -0.65 -10.05
CA SER A 350 -4.60 -0.34 -11.45
C SER A 350 -4.77 -1.57 -12.35
N ILE A 351 -4.20 -2.71 -11.95
CA ILE A 351 -4.31 -3.95 -12.72
C ILE A 351 -5.76 -4.42 -12.74
N PHE A 352 -6.47 -4.37 -11.61
CA PHE A 352 -7.87 -4.75 -11.55
C PHE A 352 -8.74 -3.91 -12.51
N PHE A 353 -8.59 -2.57 -12.49
CA PHE A 353 -9.36 -1.70 -13.37
C PHE A 353 -8.99 -1.89 -14.84
N VAL A 354 -7.72 -2.11 -15.16
CA VAL A 354 -7.27 -2.40 -16.53
C VAL A 354 -7.93 -3.67 -17.04
N ILE A 355 -7.89 -4.78 -16.30
CA ILE A 355 -8.51 -6.06 -16.70
C ILE A 355 -10.03 -5.91 -16.81
N LEU A 356 -10.67 -5.22 -15.86
CA LEU A 356 -12.12 -4.99 -15.89
C LEU A 356 -12.55 -4.21 -17.14
N VAL A 357 -11.84 -3.13 -17.45
CA VAL A 357 -12.15 -2.28 -18.60
C VAL A 357 -11.77 -2.97 -19.91
N ASP A 358 -10.70 -3.78 -19.94
CA ASP A 358 -10.36 -4.62 -21.08
C ASP A 358 -11.49 -5.61 -21.42
N ALA A 359 -12.04 -6.30 -20.41
CA ALA A 359 -13.19 -7.17 -20.60
C ALA A 359 -14.43 -6.43 -21.11
N LEU A 360 -14.66 -5.20 -20.62
CA LEU A 360 -15.76 -4.36 -21.14
C LEU A 360 -15.52 -3.95 -22.60
N PHE A 361 -14.29 -3.59 -22.98
CA PHE A 361 -13.94 -3.31 -24.37
C PHE A 361 -14.11 -4.54 -25.26
N ALA A 362 -13.71 -5.72 -24.80
CA ALA A 362 -13.88 -6.96 -25.56
C ALA A 362 -15.36 -7.23 -25.88
N VAL A 363 -16.26 -7.05 -24.90
CA VAL A 363 -17.71 -7.18 -25.13
C VAL A 363 -18.22 -6.08 -26.06
N LEU A 364 -17.82 -4.82 -25.84
CA LEU A 364 -18.25 -3.69 -26.64
C LEU A 364 -17.85 -3.84 -28.11
N PHE A 365 -16.60 -4.23 -28.40
CA PHE A 365 -16.13 -4.41 -29.76
C PHE A 365 -16.77 -5.62 -30.45
N MET A 366 -17.13 -6.66 -29.66
CA MET A 366 -17.90 -7.80 -30.19
C MET A 366 -19.32 -7.39 -30.59
N GLU A 367 -20.01 -6.56 -29.80
CA GLU A 367 -21.34 -6.04 -30.14
C GLU A 367 -21.34 -5.04 -31.33
N LEU A 368 -20.21 -4.34 -31.52
CA LEU A 368 -20.05 -3.41 -32.65
C LEU A 368 -19.58 -4.10 -33.94
N ASP A 369 -19.36 -5.41 -33.92
CA ASP A 369 -18.86 -6.21 -35.04
C ASP A 369 -17.51 -5.74 -35.59
N ILE A 370 -16.62 -5.28 -34.67
CA ILE A 370 -15.30 -4.69 -34.94
C ILE A 370 -14.18 -5.62 -34.47
#